data_f58bbb4c33aa8b18e00111118be5eefa
#
_entry.id   f58bbb4c33aa8b18e00111118be5eefa
#
_cell.length_a   1.000
_cell.length_b   1.000
_cell.length_c   1.000
_cell.angle_alpha   90.00
_cell.angle_beta   90.00
_cell.angle_gamma   90.00
#
_symmetry.space_group_name_H-M   'P 1'
#
loop_
_entity.id
_entity.type
_entity.pdbx_description
1 polymer ?
#
loop_
_entity_poly.entity_id
_entity_poly.type
_entity_poly.pdbx_seq_one_letter_code
_entity_poly.pdbx_strand_id
1 'polypeptide(L)'
;MTTETEEIDMLQIQDTLVSLDLLERHFLCDLSKCKGQCCIDGDAGAPITEDERRKIEEILPEIIDDLSPAAQREIRENGVAYVDEEGDLVTQLVNGCQCVFTVFEPDGMCHCAIEKAWRAGRVDFMKPVSCHLYPVRLTEYPSFTAVNLHRWKICKCAEVLGRQKGVRAYEFLRGPLTRRFGEEWYEELAATAEEYFRQYPPED
;
A
#
# COMPACT_ATOMS: atom_id res chain seq x y z
N MET A 1 -3.42 21.02 -32.03
CA MET A 1 -2.96 20.26 -30.83
C MET A 1 -4.22 19.96 -30.06
N THR A 2 -4.80 18.80 -30.28
CA THR A 2 -5.94 18.28 -29.55
C THR A 2 -5.38 17.68 -28.26
N THR A 3 -5.66 18.33 -27.14
CA THR A 3 -5.50 17.72 -25.80
C THR A 3 -6.50 16.57 -25.73
N GLU A 4 -6.02 15.34 -25.92
CA GLU A 4 -6.75 14.16 -25.46
C GLU A 4 -6.85 14.29 -23.94
N THR A 5 -8.03 14.68 -23.45
CA THR A 5 -8.41 14.47 -22.06
C THR A 5 -8.44 12.95 -21.89
N GLU A 6 -7.49 12.40 -21.15
CA GLU A 6 -7.62 11.03 -20.63
C GLU A 6 -8.93 11.03 -19.83
N GLU A 7 -9.98 10.43 -20.38
CA GLU A 7 -11.16 10.08 -19.59
C GLU A 7 -10.67 9.10 -18.54
N ILE A 8 -10.63 9.55 -17.28
CA ILE A 8 -10.38 8.67 -16.15
C ILE A 8 -11.67 7.90 -15.95
N ASP A 9 -11.76 6.73 -16.55
CA ASP A 9 -12.87 5.82 -16.35
C ASP A 9 -12.82 5.29 -14.93
N MET A 10 -13.85 5.60 -14.14
CA MET A 10 -13.98 5.20 -12.74
C MET A 10 -15.29 4.45 -12.54
N LEU A 11 -15.25 3.48 -11.65
CA LEU A 11 -16.44 2.73 -11.20
C LEU A 11 -16.85 3.21 -9.82
N GLN A 12 -18.14 3.36 -9.60
CA GLN A 12 -18.66 3.61 -8.26
C GLN A 12 -18.96 2.28 -7.58
N ILE A 13 -18.35 2.08 -6.41
CA ILE A 13 -18.64 0.96 -5.48
C ILE A 13 -19.00 1.61 -4.15
N GLN A 14 -20.26 1.51 -3.75
CA GLN A 14 -20.81 2.17 -2.57
C GLN A 14 -20.47 3.68 -2.56
N ASP A 15 -19.73 4.15 -1.56
CA ASP A 15 -19.27 5.55 -1.39
C ASP A 15 -17.86 5.78 -1.91
N THR A 16 -17.34 4.87 -2.75
CA THR A 16 -16.01 4.99 -3.34
C THR A 16 -16.05 5.12 -4.87
N LEU A 17 -15.06 5.83 -5.42
CA LEU A 17 -14.76 5.85 -6.85
C LEU A 17 -13.47 5.09 -7.11
N VAL A 18 -13.59 3.98 -7.82
CA VAL A 18 -12.49 3.04 -8.08
C VAL A 18 -11.99 3.21 -9.52
N SER A 19 -10.69 3.46 -9.68
CA SER A 19 -10.06 3.52 -11.01
C SER A 19 -10.14 2.17 -11.72
N LEU A 20 -10.49 2.17 -13.02
CA LEU A 20 -10.48 0.97 -13.86
C LEU A 20 -9.11 0.29 -13.91
N ASP A 21 -8.02 1.01 -13.73
CA ASP A 21 -6.68 0.41 -13.60
C ASP A 21 -6.62 -0.69 -12.54
N LEU A 22 -7.41 -0.59 -11.46
CA LEU A 22 -7.46 -1.63 -10.42
C LEU A 22 -8.02 -2.96 -10.95
N LEU A 23 -8.95 -2.89 -11.89
CA LEU A 23 -9.56 -4.05 -12.53
C LEU A 23 -8.70 -4.55 -13.70
N GLU A 24 -8.29 -3.65 -14.59
CA GLU A 24 -7.68 -4.01 -15.86
C GLU A 24 -6.23 -4.44 -15.73
N ARG A 25 -5.49 -3.87 -14.76
CA ARG A 25 -4.08 -4.16 -14.64
C ARG A 25 -3.80 -5.45 -13.91
N HIS A 26 -2.88 -6.21 -14.47
CA HIS A 26 -2.32 -7.37 -13.80
C HIS A 26 -1.24 -6.93 -12.79
N PHE A 27 -1.31 -7.50 -11.59
CA PHE A 27 -0.36 -7.18 -10.53
C PHE A 27 -0.21 -8.36 -9.57
N LEU A 28 1.03 -8.76 -9.31
CA LEU A 28 1.39 -9.72 -8.27
C LEU A 28 2.76 -9.32 -7.74
N CYS A 29 2.84 -8.90 -6.48
CA CYS A 29 4.07 -8.39 -5.90
C CYS A 29 5.22 -9.39 -6.00
N ASP A 30 6.36 -8.96 -6.55
CA ASP A 30 7.58 -9.78 -6.72
C ASP A 30 8.71 -9.20 -5.88
N LEU A 31 8.72 -9.54 -4.58
CA LEU A 31 9.76 -9.11 -3.65
C LEU A 31 11.15 -9.63 -4.04
N SER A 32 11.22 -10.77 -4.74
CA SER A 32 12.51 -11.31 -5.21
C SER A 32 13.22 -10.37 -6.19
N LYS A 33 12.45 -9.53 -6.89
CA LYS A 33 12.93 -8.56 -7.88
C LYS A 33 13.04 -7.15 -7.32
N CYS A 34 11.95 -6.63 -6.69
CA CYS A 34 11.92 -5.25 -6.21
C CYS A 34 12.59 -5.07 -4.85
N LYS A 35 12.87 -6.15 -4.13
CA LYS A 35 13.53 -6.13 -2.81
C LYS A 35 12.85 -5.25 -1.75
N GLY A 36 11.53 -4.97 -1.90
CA GLY A 36 10.80 -4.13 -0.97
C GLY A 36 11.04 -2.62 -1.15
N GLN A 37 11.39 -2.19 -2.37
CA GLN A 37 11.78 -0.81 -2.70
C GLN A 37 10.74 0.24 -2.30
N CYS A 38 9.46 -0.10 -2.23
CA CYS A 38 8.39 0.81 -1.80
C CYS A 38 8.54 1.32 -0.36
N CYS A 39 9.31 0.64 0.49
CA CYS A 39 9.63 1.10 1.84
C CYS A 39 10.92 1.93 1.91
N ILE A 40 11.65 2.07 0.77
CA ILE A 40 12.97 2.70 0.69
C ILE A 40 12.93 4.02 -0.08
N ASP A 41 12.24 4.05 -1.22
CA ASP A 41 12.28 5.15 -2.21
C ASP A 41 11.09 6.12 -2.11
N GLY A 42 10.30 6.12 -1.06
CA GLY A 42 9.17 7.04 -0.90
C GLY A 42 9.64 8.49 -0.69
N ASP A 43 8.90 9.45 -1.26
CA ASP A 43 9.14 10.89 -1.04
C ASP A 43 8.79 11.32 0.39
N ALA A 44 7.87 10.59 1.03
CA ALA A 44 7.45 10.73 2.41
C ALA A 44 7.28 9.36 3.07
N GLY A 45 7.00 9.34 4.38
CA GLY A 45 6.58 8.15 5.10
C GLY A 45 5.23 7.62 4.59
N ALA A 46 4.86 6.43 5.02
CA ALA A 46 3.54 5.87 4.70
C ALA A 46 2.45 6.63 5.47
N PRO A 47 1.36 7.08 4.81
CA PRO A 47 0.24 7.70 5.49
C PRO A 47 -0.36 6.78 6.56
N ILE A 48 -0.62 7.32 7.74
CA ILE A 48 -1.20 6.58 8.86
C ILE A 48 -2.29 7.42 9.53
N THR A 49 -3.23 6.74 10.18
CA THR A 49 -4.19 7.40 11.05
C THR A 49 -3.60 7.65 12.44
N GLU A 50 -4.25 8.53 13.21
CA GLU A 50 -3.88 8.76 14.60
C GLU A 50 -4.04 7.49 15.48
N ASP A 51 -5.02 6.64 15.15
CA ASP A 51 -5.20 5.35 15.81
C ASP A 51 -4.05 4.39 15.47
N GLU A 52 -3.60 4.36 14.22
CA GLU A 52 -2.44 3.56 13.81
C GLU A 52 -1.15 4.07 14.45
N ARG A 53 -0.97 5.39 14.57
CA ARG A 53 0.17 5.97 15.29
C ARG A 53 0.21 5.45 16.73
N ARG A 54 -0.94 5.53 17.44
CA ARG A 54 -1.03 5.02 18.83
C ARG A 54 -0.73 3.54 18.92
N LYS A 55 -1.24 2.75 17.97
CA LYS A 55 -0.95 1.30 17.90
C LYS A 55 0.53 1.02 17.66
N ILE A 56 1.18 1.79 16.79
CA ILE A 56 2.62 1.65 16.55
C ILE A 56 3.42 2.00 17.81
N GLU A 57 3.05 3.07 18.54
CA GLU A 57 3.69 3.44 19.80
C GLU A 57 3.52 2.35 20.88
N GLU A 58 2.32 1.74 20.97
CA GLU A 58 2.02 0.65 21.90
C GLU A 58 2.91 -0.59 21.67
N ILE A 59 3.11 -0.97 20.40
CA ILE A 59 3.92 -2.16 20.04
C ILE A 59 5.42 -1.86 19.90
N LEU A 60 5.83 -0.58 19.93
CA LEU A 60 7.21 -0.19 19.73
C LEU A 60 8.22 -0.90 20.62
N PRO A 61 7.97 -1.12 21.95
CA PRO A 61 8.88 -1.86 22.80
C PRO A 61 9.20 -3.28 22.31
N GLU A 62 8.25 -3.92 21.60
CA GLU A 62 8.41 -5.29 21.09
C GLU A 62 9.22 -5.38 19.81
N ILE A 63 9.41 -4.25 19.09
CA ILE A 63 10.04 -4.22 17.77
C ILE A 63 11.28 -3.33 17.70
N ILE A 64 11.53 -2.49 18.71
CA ILE A 64 12.59 -1.47 18.65
C ILE A 64 13.99 -2.08 18.47
N ASP A 65 14.24 -3.25 19.07
CA ASP A 65 15.52 -3.93 18.98
C ASP A 65 15.77 -4.59 17.60
N ASP A 66 14.71 -4.80 16.81
CA ASP A 66 14.82 -5.29 15.43
C ASP A 66 15.27 -4.18 14.46
N LEU A 67 15.12 -2.91 14.86
CA LEU A 67 15.38 -1.76 14.00
C LEU A 67 16.86 -1.39 13.98
N SER A 68 17.28 -0.76 12.88
CA SER A 68 18.66 -0.24 12.77
C SER A 68 18.96 0.80 13.86
N PRO A 69 20.22 0.94 14.29
CA PRO A 69 20.59 1.98 15.26
C PRO A 69 20.22 3.41 14.81
N ALA A 70 20.20 3.67 13.50
CA ALA A 70 19.77 4.95 12.94
C ALA A 70 18.26 5.17 13.13
N ALA A 71 17.44 4.15 12.82
CA ALA A 71 15.98 4.19 13.03
C ALA A 71 15.64 4.34 14.52
N GLN A 72 16.33 3.64 15.40
CA GLN A 72 16.13 3.78 16.85
C GLN A 72 16.43 5.19 17.36
N ARG A 73 17.49 5.84 16.84
CA ARG A 73 17.79 7.25 17.19
C ARG A 73 16.69 8.17 16.67
N GLU A 74 16.31 8.03 15.40
CA GLU A 74 15.26 8.85 14.79
C GLU A 74 13.96 8.76 15.57
N ILE A 75 13.52 7.57 15.92
CA ILE A 75 12.29 7.36 16.72
C ILE A 75 12.41 8.02 18.11
N ARG A 76 13.57 7.92 18.77
CA ARG A 76 13.76 8.54 20.09
C ARG A 76 13.75 10.06 20.04
N GLU A 77 14.23 10.66 18.96
CA GLU A 77 14.35 12.12 18.81
C GLU A 77 13.08 12.74 18.25
N ASN A 78 12.42 12.08 17.30
CA ASN A 78 11.33 12.66 16.49
C ASN A 78 10.03 11.86 16.54
N GLY A 79 10.00 10.71 17.25
CA GLY A 79 8.82 9.84 17.33
C GLY A 79 8.67 8.88 16.14
N VAL A 80 7.53 8.19 16.10
CA VAL A 80 7.23 7.16 15.09
C VAL A 80 6.63 7.72 13.81
N ALA A 81 6.19 8.99 13.85
CA ALA A 81 5.46 9.65 12.77
C ALA A 81 5.71 11.16 12.79
N TYR A 82 5.46 11.80 11.66
CA TYR A 82 5.48 13.26 11.51
C TYR A 82 4.37 13.71 10.55
N VAL A 83 4.11 15.03 10.51
CA VAL A 83 3.20 15.62 9.51
C VAL A 83 4.06 16.09 8.34
N ASP A 84 3.76 15.62 7.14
CA ASP A 84 4.51 15.97 5.94
C ASP A 84 4.12 17.34 5.35
N GLU A 85 4.68 17.70 4.20
CA GLU A 85 4.44 18.99 3.55
C GLU A 85 3.00 19.13 3.02
N GLU A 86 2.32 18.02 2.76
CA GLU A 86 0.92 17.98 2.32
C GLU A 86 -0.07 18.04 3.49
N GLY A 87 0.43 17.92 4.72
CA GLY A 87 -0.36 17.95 5.95
C GLY A 87 -0.81 16.56 6.41
N ASP A 88 -0.33 15.51 5.80
CA ASP A 88 -0.66 14.15 6.14
C ASP A 88 0.22 13.61 7.28
N LEU A 89 -0.40 12.84 8.19
CA LEU A 89 0.35 12.11 9.21
C LEU A 89 0.97 10.87 8.57
N VAL A 90 2.31 10.81 8.58
CA VAL A 90 3.06 9.74 7.92
C VAL A 90 4.08 9.11 8.87
N THR A 91 4.51 7.87 8.58
CA THR A 91 5.56 7.20 9.35
C THR A 91 6.89 7.95 9.22
N GLN A 92 7.69 7.94 10.31
CA GLN A 92 9.00 8.59 10.32
C GLN A 92 9.99 7.95 9.34
N LEU A 93 10.95 8.75 8.85
CA LEU A 93 11.98 8.35 7.90
C LEU A 93 13.38 8.44 8.51
N VAL A 94 14.25 7.49 8.19
CA VAL A 94 15.68 7.58 8.49
C VAL A 94 16.36 8.49 7.47
N ASN A 95 16.89 9.62 7.93
CA ASN A 95 17.58 10.61 7.12
C ASN A 95 16.73 11.10 5.90
N GLY A 96 15.42 11.20 6.05
CA GLY A 96 14.52 11.64 4.99
C GLY A 96 14.43 10.67 3.79
N CYS A 97 14.76 9.40 3.99
CA CYS A 97 14.83 8.41 2.93
C CYS A 97 13.93 7.21 3.21
N GLN A 98 14.45 6.17 3.85
CA GLN A 98 13.69 4.94 4.11
C GLN A 98 12.82 5.03 5.38
N CYS A 99 11.71 4.32 5.39
CA CYS A 99 10.85 4.20 6.58
C CYS A 99 11.64 3.65 7.79
N VAL A 100 11.44 4.21 8.99
CA VAL A 100 12.13 3.78 10.23
C VAL A 100 11.84 2.30 10.58
N PHE A 101 10.74 1.74 10.10
CA PHE A 101 10.38 0.34 10.34
C PHE A 101 10.98 -0.64 9.33
N THR A 102 11.93 -0.22 8.48
CA THR A 102 12.61 -1.12 7.54
C THR A 102 13.65 -1.97 8.24
N VAL A 103 13.65 -3.25 7.89
CA VAL A 103 14.69 -4.23 8.25
C VAL A 103 15.18 -4.94 7.01
N PHE A 104 16.47 -5.20 6.92
CA PHE A 104 17.07 -5.82 5.74
C PHE A 104 17.55 -7.22 6.06
N GLU A 105 17.21 -8.17 5.19
CA GLU A 105 17.78 -9.50 5.21
C GLU A 105 19.19 -9.50 4.56
N PRO A 106 20.02 -10.53 4.79
CA PRO A 106 21.38 -10.60 4.23
C PRO A 106 21.45 -10.52 2.71
N ASP A 107 20.37 -10.91 2.00
CA ASP A 107 20.26 -10.84 0.54
C ASP A 107 19.81 -9.44 0.03
N GLY A 108 19.68 -8.46 0.94
CA GLY A 108 19.26 -7.09 0.67
C GLY A 108 17.74 -6.92 0.52
N MET A 109 16.94 -7.94 0.83
CA MET A 109 15.47 -7.81 0.84
C MET A 109 15.04 -6.96 2.03
N CYS A 110 14.23 -5.93 1.75
CA CYS A 110 13.64 -5.06 2.75
C CYS A 110 12.27 -5.60 3.20
N HIS A 111 12.06 -5.65 4.50
CA HIS A 111 10.81 -6.01 5.14
C HIS A 111 10.39 -4.94 6.15
N CYS A 112 9.10 -4.93 6.49
CA CYS A 112 8.60 -4.12 7.59
C CYS A 112 8.77 -4.88 8.92
N ALA A 113 9.43 -4.26 9.91
CA ALA A 113 9.62 -4.85 11.24
C ALA A 113 8.27 -5.14 11.94
N ILE A 114 7.29 -4.24 11.76
CA ILE A 114 5.94 -4.41 12.31
C ILE A 114 5.29 -5.68 11.73
N GLU A 115 5.30 -5.82 10.39
CA GLU A 115 4.72 -7.01 9.75
C GLU A 115 5.46 -8.29 10.14
N LYS A 116 6.80 -8.23 10.27
CA LYS A 116 7.62 -9.36 10.68
C LYS A 116 7.29 -9.81 12.11
N ALA A 117 7.12 -8.86 13.03
CA ALA A 117 6.70 -9.11 14.41
C ALA A 117 5.28 -9.69 14.48
N TRP A 118 4.34 -9.16 13.70
CA TRP A 118 2.99 -9.68 13.60
C TRP A 118 2.96 -11.12 13.07
N ARG A 119 3.69 -11.42 12.00
CA ARG A 119 3.81 -12.79 11.45
C ARG A 119 4.41 -13.78 12.46
N ALA A 120 5.27 -13.29 13.35
CA ALA A 120 5.85 -14.07 14.45
C ALA A 120 4.94 -14.18 15.68
N GLY A 121 3.75 -13.55 15.67
CA GLY A 121 2.80 -13.54 16.79
C GLY A 121 3.26 -12.71 17.99
N ARG A 122 4.25 -11.82 17.81
CA ARG A 122 4.74 -10.94 18.90
C ARG A 122 3.84 -9.73 19.15
N VAL A 123 3.15 -9.27 18.11
CA VAL A 123 2.26 -8.11 18.17
C VAL A 123 0.94 -8.40 17.46
N ASP A 124 -0.12 -7.68 17.79
CA ASP A 124 -1.46 -7.82 17.21
C ASP A 124 -1.72 -6.87 16.03
N PHE A 125 -0.86 -5.88 15.79
CA PHE A 125 -0.95 -4.92 14.69
C PHE A 125 -0.08 -5.36 13.51
N MET A 126 -0.73 -5.64 12.37
CA MET A 126 -0.05 -6.19 11.19
C MET A 126 0.89 -5.17 10.53
N LYS A 127 0.40 -4.02 10.16
CA LYS A 127 1.07 -2.84 9.57
C LYS A 127 0.03 -1.77 9.22
N PRO A 128 0.43 -0.53 8.91
CA PRO A 128 -0.49 0.50 8.43
C PRO A 128 -1.31 0.01 7.23
N VAL A 129 -2.58 0.45 7.18
CA VAL A 129 -3.50 0.06 6.10
C VAL A 129 -2.98 0.56 4.75
N SER A 130 -2.42 1.77 4.69
CA SER A 130 -1.80 2.32 3.49
C SER A 130 -0.69 1.43 2.93
N CYS A 131 0.19 0.91 3.79
CA CYS A 131 1.24 -0.04 3.40
C CYS A 131 0.68 -1.38 2.93
N HIS A 132 -0.46 -1.83 3.52
CA HIS A 132 -1.09 -3.09 3.14
C HIS A 132 -1.81 -2.98 1.80
N LEU A 133 -2.43 -1.83 1.54
CA LEU A 133 -3.13 -1.52 0.29
C LEU A 133 -2.18 -1.27 -0.88
N TYR A 134 -0.91 -0.88 -0.62
CA TYR A 134 -0.02 -0.50 -1.70
C TYR A 134 0.11 -1.63 -2.77
N PRO A 135 -0.06 -1.33 -4.07
CA PRO A 135 0.01 -0.04 -4.74
C PRO A 135 -1.30 0.78 -4.84
N VAL A 136 -2.36 0.40 -4.17
CA VAL A 136 -3.54 1.27 -4.07
C VAL A 136 -3.25 2.45 -3.14
N ARG A 137 -3.57 3.67 -3.61
CA ARG A 137 -3.59 4.91 -2.83
C ARG A 137 -5.02 5.43 -2.73
N LEU A 138 -5.37 5.89 -1.55
CA LEU A 138 -6.66 6.49 -1.25
C LEU A 138 -6.54 8.00 -1.19
N THR A 139 -7.56 8.70 -1.71
CA THR A 139 -7.74 10.14 -1.52
C THR A 139 -9.14 10.35 -0.98
N GLU A 140 -9.23 10.89 0.22
CA GLU A 140 -10.50 11.17 0.88
C GLU A 140 -11.07 12.51 0.41
N TYR A 141 -12.32 12.50 -0.01
CA TYR A 141 -13.11 13.69 -0.35
C TYR A 141 -14.33 13.76 0.55
N PRO A 142 -14.97 14.92 0.71
CA PRO A 142 -16.12 15.06 1.61
C PRO A 142 -17.31 14.12 1.31
N SER A 143 -17.45 13.68 0.05
CA SER A 143 -18.58 12.87 -0.42
C SER A 143 -18.20 11.47 -0.90
N PHE A 144 -16.94 11.16 -1.06
CA PHE A 144 -16.46 9.84 -1.52
C PHE A 144 -14.98 9.64 -1.23
N THR A 145 -14.53 8.39 -1.30
CA THR A 145 -13.11 8.04 -1.31
C THR A 145 -12.68 7.60 -2.71
N ALA A 146 -11.65 8.24 -3.28
CA ALA A 146 -11.04 7.78 -4.52
C ALA A 146 -10.05 6.64 -4.24
N VAL A 147 -10.17 5.55 -5.01
CA VAL A 147 -9.35 4.33 -4.90
C VAL A 147 -8.55 4.18 -6.19
N ASN A 148 -7.27 4.58 -6.16
CA ASN A 148 -6.42 4.65 -7.33
C ASN A 148 -5.27 3.64 -7.28
N LEU A 149 -4.95 3.04 -8.42
CA LEU A 149 -3.75 2.21 -8.56
C LEU A 149 -2.54 3.09 -8.90
N HIS A 150 -1.58 3.17 -7.98
CA HIS A 150 -0.35 3.94 -8.21
C HIS A 150 0.60 3.21 -9.17
N ARG A 151 0.92 3.87 -10.29
CA ARG A 151 1.83 3.35 -11.31
C ARG A 151 3.27 3.77 -11.02
N TRP A 152 3.95 3.04 -10.18
CA TRP A 152 5.34 3.33 -9.85
C TRP A 152 6.30 2.39 -10.59
N LYS A 153 7.38 2.95 -11.14
CA LYS A 153 8.37 2.18 -11.95
C LYS A 153 8.98 1.01 -11.21
N ILE A 154 9.14 1.11 -9.89
CA ILE A 154 9.69 0.03 -9.05
C ILE A 154 8.78 -1.21 -9.02
N CYS A 155 7.49 -1.06 -9.28
CA CYS A 155 6.50 -2.13 -9.31
C CYS A 155 6.36 -2.81 -10.69
N LYS A 156 7.17 -2.42 -11.68
CA LYS A 156 7.07 -3.00 -13.04
C LYS A 156 7.26 -4.53 -13.06
N CYS A 157 8.10 -5.07 -12.17
CA CYS A 157 8.27 -6.52 -12.02
C CYS A 157 6.98 -7.20 -11.53
N ALA A 158 6.20 -6.54 -10.68
CA ALA A 158 4.92 -7.05 -10.20
C ALA A 158 3.86 -7.10 -11.31
N GLU A 159 3.83 -6.09 -12.20
CA GLU A 159 2.95 -6.11 -13.38
C GLU A 159 3.32 -7.26 -14.34
N VAL A 160 4.62 -7.50 -14.55
CA VAL A 160 5.09 -8.61 -15.39
C VAL A 160 4.68 -9.95 -14.79
N LEU A 161 4.91 -10.15 -13.48
CA LEU A 161 4.54 -11.40 -12.81
C LEU A 161 3.02 -11.59 -12.79
N GLY A 162 2.26 -10.52 -12.54
CA GLY A 162 0.79 -10.54 -12.58
C GLY A 162 0.27 -11.00 -13.94
N ARG A 163 0.79 -10.45 -15.05
CA ARG A 163 0.45 -10.90 -16.41
C ARG A 163 0.79 -12.37 -16.64
N GLN A 164 1.99 -12.80 -16.22
CA GLN A 164 2.42 -14.20 -16.38
C GLN A 164 1.54 -15.20 -15.61
N LYS A 165 0.96 -14.75 -14.50
CA LYS A 165 0.10 -15.57 -13.62
C LYS A 165 -1.39 -15.37 -13.87
N GLY A 166 -1.77 -14.41 -14.74
CA GLY A 166 -3.16 -14.05 -14.99
C GLY A 166 -3.87 -13.43 -13.79
N VAL A 167 -3.12 -12.80 -12.85
CA VAL A 167 -3.67 -12.20 -11.62
C VAL A 167 -3.83 -10.71 -11.80
N ARG A 168 -5.02 -10.19 -11.59
CA ARG A 168 -5.31 -8.76 -11.66
C ARG A 168 -5.06 -8.07 -10.31
N ALA A 169 -4.93 -6.74 -10.34
CA ALA A 169 -4.57 -5.99 -9.13
C ALA A 169 -5.63 -6.14 -8.03
N TYR A 170 -6.93 -6.04 -8.36
CA TYR A 170 -8.00 -6.19 -7.35
C TYR A 170 -8.04 -7.59 -6.73
N GLU A 171 -7.71 -8.64 -7.51
CA GLU A 171 -7.64 -10.02 -7.01
C GLU A 171 -6.47 -10.21 -6.05
N PHE A 172 -5.28 -9.71 -6.42
CA PHE A 172 -4.11 -9.73 -5.55
C PHE A 172 -4.34 -8.97 -4.25
N LEU A 173 -5.06 -7.85 -4.32
CA LEU A 173 -5.34 -6.95 -3.20
C LEU A 173 -6.62 -7.30 -2.43
N ARG A 174 -7.23 -8.46 -2.65
CA ARG A 174 -8.45 -8.86 -1.93
C ARG A 174 -8.34 -8.66 -0.42
N GLY A 175 -7.32 -9.22 0.20
CA GLY A 175 -7.13 -9.11 1.65
C GLY A 175 -7.01 -7.67 2.15
N PRO A 176 -6.11 -6.84 1.58
CA PRO A 176 -6.01 -5.41 1.91
C PRO A 176 -7.29 -4.62 1.70
N LEU A 177 -7.98 -4.82 0.57
CA LEU A 177 -9.23 -4.13 0.24
C LEU A 177 -10.35 -4.53 1.21
N THR A 178 -10.51 -5.83 1.47
CA THR A 178 -11.45 -6.32 2.49
C THR A 178 -11.15 -5.76 3.89
N ARG A 179 -9.87 -5.68 4.27
CA ARG A 179 -9.48 -5.08 5.55
C ARG A 179 -9.88 -3.61 5.66
N ARG A 180 -9.79 -2.85 4.54
CA ARG A 180 -10.09 -1.41 4.54
C ARG A 180 -11.58 -1.11 4.41
N PHE A 181 -12.28 -1.83 3.53
CA PHE A 181 -13.63 -1.48 3.12
C PHE A 181 -14.69 -2.50 3.56
N GLY A 182 -14.30 -3.70 3.99
CA GLY A 182 -15.20 -4.79 4.35
C GLY A 182 -15.42 -5.81 3.22
N GLU A 183 -15.97 -6.99 3.61
CA GLU A 183 -16.20 -8.08 2.66
C GLU A 183 -17.29 -7.72 1.63
N GLU A 184 -18.39 -7.10 2.06
CA GLU A 184 -19.51 -6.70 1.18
C GLU A 184 -19.03 -5.75 0.06
N TRP A 185 -18.17 -4.79 0.41
CA TRP A 185 -17.58 -3.88 -0.58
C TRP A 185 -16.72 -4.63 -1.60
N TYR A 186 -15.90 -5.58 -1.14
CA TYR A 186 -15.05 -6.36 -2.04
C TYR A 186 -15.87 -7.29 -2.94
N GLU A 187 -16.93 -7.91 -2.43
CA GLU A 187 -17.85 -8.74 -3.22
C GLU A 187 -18.55 -7.92 -4.31
N GLU A 188 -18.96 -6.70 -4.00
CA GLU A 188 -19.54 -5.77 -4.98
C GLU A 188 -18.50 -5.38 -6.05
N LEU A 189 -17.27 -5.06 -5.66
CA LEU A 189 -16.17 -4.79 -6.59
C LEU A 189 -15.93 -5.99 -7.51
N ALA A 190 -15.84 -7.20 -6.97
CA ALA A 190 -15.58 -8.41 -7.75
C ALA A 190 -16.72 -8.71 -8.74
N ALA A 191 -17.97 -8.60 -8.31
CA ALA A 191 -19.14 -8.77 -9.17
C ALA A 191 -19.19 -7.71 -10.29
N THR A 192 -18.87 -6.47 -9.96
CA THR A 192 -18.77 -5.37 -10.94
C THR A 192 -17.64 -5.61 -11.94
N ALA A 193 -16.50 -6.14 -11.49
CA ALA A 193 -15.40 -6.51 -12.36
C ALA A 193 -15.77 -7.63 -13.35
N GLU A 194 -16.50 -8.67 -12.89
CA GLU A 194 -16.99 -9.75 -13.76
C GLU A 194 -17.95 -9.21 -14.84
N GLU A 195 -18.86 -8.31 -14.46
CA GLU A 195 -19.79 -7.69 -15.43
C GLU A 195 -19.03 -6.79 -16.40
N TYR A 196 -18.08 -5.99 -15.91
CA TYR A 196 -17.23 -5.15 -16.75
C TYR A 196 -16.51 -5.98 -17.82
N PHE A 197 -15.83 -7.07 -17.46
CA PHE A 197 -15.11 -7.91 -18.42
C PHE A 197 -16.04 -8.72 -19.36
N ARG A 198 -17.29 -8.91 -18.99
CA ARG A 198 -18.29 -9.48 -19.89
C ARG A 198 -18.66 -8.51 -21.01
N GLN A 199 -18.77 -7.22 -20.67
CA GLN A 199 -19.10 -6.15 -21.62
C GLN A 199 -17.90 -5.70 -22.45
N TYR A 200 -16.72 -5.66 -21.81
CA TYR A 200 -15.44 -5.21 -22.38
C TYR A 200 -14.39 -6.32 -22.21
N PRO A 201 -14.48 -7.38 -23.03
CA PRO A 201 -13.50 -8.46 -22.94
C PRO A 201 -12.09 -7.92 -23.23
N PRO A 202 -11.07 -8.32 -22.43
CA PRO A 202 -9.70 -7.88 -22.66
C PRO A 202 -9.26 -8.32 -24.06
N GLU A 203 -8.56 -7.42 -24.75
CA GLU A 203 -7.87 -7.77 -25.99
C GLU A 203 -6.70 -8.71 -25.65
N ASP A 204 -6.59 -9.85 -26.38
CA ASP A 204 -5.55 -10.87 -26.22
C ASP A 204 -4.13 -10.35 -26.56
#